data_980363d3c0808c892a903941ebc02dda
#
_entry.id   980363d3c0808c892a903941ebc02dda
#
_cell.length_a   1.000
_cell.length_b   1.000
_cell.length_c   1.000
_cell.angle_alpha   90.00
_cell.angle_beta   90.00
_cell.angle_gamma   90.00
#
_symmetry.space_group_name_H-M   'P 1'
#
loop_
_entity.id
_entity.type
_entity.pdbx_description
1 polymer ?
#
loop_
_entity_poly.entity_id
_entity_poly.type
_entity_poly.pdbx_seq_one_letter_code
_entity_poly.pdbx_strand_id
1 'polypeptide(L)'
;MDYRVVLLIAASVIALCPGNAGAQEGDATAGAAVFKKCATCHVADSDTNKVGPSLNGLFGRKAGTHPDYAYSAGMKAAGEGGLVWDETALRDYLHNPKGKVKGTKMAFVGVKDDQEITNLIAYLKQYSK
;
A
#
# COMPACT_ATOMS: atom_id res chain seq x y z
N MET A 1 25.69 -26.71 -67.81
CA MET A 1 24.92 -27.20 -66.67
C MET A 1 25.22 -26.30 -65.51
N ASP A 2 24.40 -25.24 -65.31
CA ASP A 2 24.62 -24.21 -64.31
C ASP A 2 23.79 -24.51 -63.06
N TYR A 3 24.45 -24.93 -62.01
CA TYR A 3 23.80 -25.09 -60.70
C TYR A 3 23.85 -23.77 -59.97
N ARG A 4 22.72 -23.04 -59.99
CA ARG A 4 22.51 -21.87 -59.11
C ARG A 4 22.16 -22.36 -57.71
N VAL A 5 23.14 -22.21 -56.82
CA VAL A 5 22.93 -22.41 -55.38
C VAL A 5 22.15 -21.23 -54.84
N VAL A 6 20.88 -21.45 -54.48
CA VAL A 6 20.06 -20.44 -53.77
C VAL A 6 20.33 -20.58 -52.28
N LEU A 7 21.09 -19.60 -51.74
CA LEU A 7 21.27 -19.48 -50.28
C LEU A 7 19.98 -18.91 -49.66
N LEU A 8 19.22 -19.74 -48.97
CA LEU A 8 18.12 -19.27 -48.11
C LEU A 8 18.71 -18.77 -46.79
N ILE A 9 18.77 -17.45 -46.64
CA ILE A 9 19.09 -16.82 -45.34
C ILE A 9 17.83 -16.86 -44.48
N ALA A 10 17.80 -17.75 -43.52
CA ALA A 10 16.76 -17.75 -42.49
C ALA A 10 17.02 -16.59 -41.52
N ALA A 11 16.24 -15.53 -41.66
CA ALA A 11 16.24 -14.42 -40.69
C ALA A 11 15.50 -14.88 -39.42
N SER A 12 16.27 -15.20 -38.39
CA SER A 12 15.70 -15.46 -37.04
C SER A 12 15.26 -14.14 -36.42
N VAL A 13 13.96 -13.91 -36.39
CA VAL A 13 13.36 -12.80 -35.65
C VAL A 13 13.36 -13.16 -34.18
N ILE A 14 14.31 -12.59 -33.43
CA ILE A 14 14.29 -12.64 -31.97
C ILE A 14 13.20 -11.68 -31.51
N ALA A 15 12.05 -12.22 -31.11
CA ALA A 15 11.00 -11.45 -30.43
C ALA A 15 11.53 -11.05 -29.06
N LEU A 16 11.93 -9.79 -28.89
CA LEU A 16 12.09 -9.19 -27.58
C LEU A 16 10.71 -9.08 -26.94
N CYS A 17 10.39 -9.98 -26.01
CA CYS A 17 9.27 -9.77 -25.10
C CYS A 17 9.60 -8.55 -24.22
N PRO A 18 8.81 -7.47 -24.24
CA PRO A 18 8.97 -6.44 -23.25
C PRO A 18 8.65 -7.07 -21.89
N GLY A 19 9.68 -7.22 -21.04
CA GLY A 19 9.47 -7.57 -19.66
C GLY A 19 8.55 -6.52 -19.03
N ASN A 20 7.32 -6.91 -18.73
CA ASN A 20 6.46 -6.13 -17.87
C ASN A 20 7.18 -6.01 -16.52
N ALA A 21 7.76 -4.84 -16.27
CA ALA A 21 8.08 -4.42 -14.92
C ALA A 21 6.74 -4.12 -14.24
N GLY A 22 5.96 -5.17 -13.97
CA GLY A 22 4.76 -5.07 -13.17
C GLY A 22 5.15 -4.58 -11.80
N ALA A 23 4.52 -3.51 -11.33
CA ALA A 23 4.56 -3.17 -9.91
C ALA A 23 4.25 -4.47 -9.15
N GLN A 24 5.13 -4.84 -8.21
CA GLN A 24 5.02 -6.10 -7.49
C GLN A 24 3.68 -6.10 -6.73
N GLU A 25 2.76 -6.96 -7.15
CA GLU A 25 1.47 -7.08 -6.48
C GLU A 25 1.71 -7.54 -5.03
N GLY A 26 0.94 -6.97 -4.09
CA GLY A 26 1.03 -7.34 -2.70
C GLY A 26 0.33 -8.66 -2.42
N ASP A 27 0.90 -9.44 -1.52
CA ASP A 27 0.29 -10.66 -0.99
C ASP A 27 -0.50 -10.34 0.29
N ALA A 28 -1.83 -10.45 0.22
CA ALA A 28 -2.71 -10.18 1.35
C ALA A 28 -2.51 -11.17 2.51
N THR A 29 -2.10 -12.41 2.25
CA THR A 29 -1.80 -13.40 3.30
C THR A 29 -0.54 -13.00 4.06
N ALA A 30 0.51 -12.61 3.35
CA ALA A 30 1.71 -12.03 3.95
C ALA A 30 1.39 -10.70 4.67
N GLY A 31 0.50 -9.89 4.11
CA GLY A 31 0.00 -8.65 4.71
C GLY A 31 -0.73 -8.87 6.03
N ALA A 32 -1.49 -9.95 6.15
CA ALA A 32 -2.11 -10.34 7.42
C ALA A 32 -1.06 -10.60 8.52
N ALA A 33 0.07 -11.19 8.15
CA ALA A 33 1.18 -11.39 9.10
C ALA A 33 1.81 -10.05 9.51
N VAL A 34 1.98 -9.10 8.59
CA VAL A 34 2.45 -7.74 8.90
C VAL A 34 1.44 -7.00 9.77
N PHE A 35 0.14 -7.15 9.50
CA PHE A 35 -0.93 -6.51 10.28
C PHE A 35 -0.93 -6.88 11.77
N LYS A 36 -0.35 -8.01 12.15
CA LYS A 36 -0.18 -8.38 13.57
C LYS A 36 0.53 -7.29 14.38
N LYS A 37 1.43 -6.53 13.75
CA LYS A 37 2.09 -5.36 14.37
C LYS A 37 1.11 -4.21 14.65
N CYS A 38 -0.01 -4.17 13.96
CA CYS A 38 -1.03 -3.12 14.03
C CYS A 38 -2.24 -3.54 14.90
N ALA A 39 -2.49 -4.84 14.98
CA ALA A 39 -3.69 -5.42 15.58
C ALA A 39 -3.84 -5.16 17.09
N THR A 40 -2.75 -4.80 17.77
CA THR A 40 -2.81 -4.38 19.19
C THR A 40 -3.66 -3.12 19.35
N CYS A 41 -3.60 -2.22 18.37
CA CYS A 41 -4.27 -0.92 18.43
C CYS A 41 -5.40 -0.76 17.40
N HIS A 42 -5.43 -1.54 16.33
CA HIS A 42 -6.38 -1.38 15.23
C HIS A 42 -7.16 -2.66 14.93
N VAL A 43 -8.33 -2.47 14.35
CA VAL A 43 -9.16 -3.51 13.74
C VAL A 43 -9.34 -3.17 12.26
N ALA A 44 -9.34 -4.15 11.36
CA ALA A 44 -9.53 -3.93 9.93
C ALA A 44 -10.88 -4.45 9.42
N ASP A 45 -11.44 -5.47 10.06
CA ASP A 45 -12.64 -6.20 9.61
C ASP A 45 -13.96 -5.68 10.19
N SER A 46 -13.92 -4.62 10.99
CA SER A 46 -15.10 -3.97 11.57
C SER A 46 -14.85 -2.50 11.87
N ASP A 47 -15.93 -1.75 12.10
CA ASP A 47 -15.85 -0.31 12.43
C ASP A 47 -15.49 -0.05 13.92
N THR A 48 -15.07 -1.07 14.64
CA THR A 48 -14.74 -0.95 16.06
C THR A 48 -13.43 -0.18 16.24
N ASN A 49 -13.49 0.92 16.99
CA ASN A 49 -12.31 1.62 17.45
C ASN A 49 -11.68 0.91 18.66
N LYS A 50 -10.37 0.92 18.73
CA LYS A 50 -9.57 0.47 19.87
C LYS A 50 -8.67 1.62 20.35
N VAL A 51 -7.44 1.35 20.70
CA VAL A 51 -6.44 2.40 20.99
C VAL A 51 -6.24 3.31 19.77
N GLY A 52 -6.28 2.74 18.58
CA GLY A 52 -6.34 3.44 17.30
C GLY A 52 -7.73 3.34 16.65
N PRO A 53 -7.99 4.15 15.62
CA PRO A 53 -9.25 4.09 14.87
C PRO A 53 -9.35 2.79 14.07
N SER A 54 -10.59 2.36 13.79
CA SER A 54 -10.81 1.27 12.84
C SER A 54 -10.19 1.57 11.49
N LEU A 55 -9.58 0.56 10.87
CA LEU A 55 -9.03 0.62 9.51
C LEU A 55 -9.99 0.02 8.47
N ASN A 56 -11.20 -0.36 8.88
CA ASN A 56 -12.23 -0.77 7.95
C ASN A 56 -12.62 0.41 7.05
N GLY A 57 -12.67 0.20 5.74
CA GLY A 57 -12.96 1.26 4.79
C GLY A 57 -11.91 2.39 4.75
N LEU A 58 -10.64 2.08 5.04
CA LEU A 58 -9.57 3.08 5.14
C LEU A 58 -9.32 3.82 3.82
N PHE A 59 -9.24 3.08 2.70
CA PHE A 59 -8.90 3.69 1.41
C PHE A 59 -10.00 4.63 0.92
N GLY A 60 -9.61 5.85 0.54
CA GLY A 60 -10.52 6.93 0.18
C GLY A 60 -11.03 7.75 1.36
N ARG A 61 -10.73 7.36 2.60
CA ARG A 61 -11.11 8.12 3.80
C ARG A 61 -10.22 9.35 3.98
N LYS A 62 -10.83 10.49 4.25
CA LYS A 62 -10.12 11.69 4.70
C LYS A 62 -9.48 11.42 6.07
N ALA A 63 -8.23 11.83 6.23
CA ALA A 63 -7.53 11.65 7.50
C ALA A 63 -8.26 12.36 8.66
N GLY A 64 -8.26 11.72 9.82
CA GLY A 64 -8.87 12.31 11.02
C GLY A 64 -10.41 12.29 11.06
N THR A 65 -11.07 11.41 10.28
CA THR A 65 -12.54 11.49 10.12
C THR A 65 -13.32 10.23 10.48
N HIS A 66 -12.67 9.14 10.93
CA HIS A 66 -13.45 7.98 11.37
C HIS A 66 -14.32 8.35 12.57
N PRO A 67 -15.62 7.97 12.56
CA PRO A 67 -16.54 8.33 13.65
C PRO A 67 -16.10 7.82 15.03
N ASP A 68 -16.46 8.57 16.05
CA ASP A 68 -16.30 8.18 17.46
C ASP A 68 -14.85 7.89 17.90
N TYR A 69 -13.87 8.45 17.18
CA TYR A 69 -12.46 8.37 17.55
C TYR A 69 -11.87 9.75 17.80
N ALA A 70 -11.18 9.89 18.94
CA ALA A 70 -10.51 11.14 19.31
C ALA A 70 -9.13 11.24 18.67
N TYR A 71 -9.06 11.82 17.48
CA TYR A 71 -7.79 12.06 16.77
C TYR A 71 -6.94 13.14 17.42
N SER A 72 -5.62 13.08 17.18
CA SER A 72 -4.72 14.18 17.49
C SER A 72 -5.06 15.42 16.66
N ALA A 73 -4.71 16.60 17.17
CA ALA A 73 -4.83 17.84 16.41
C ALA A 73 -4.06 17.79 15.09
N GLY A 74 -2.87 17.16 15.09
CA GLY A 74 -2.06 16.99 13.88
C GLY A 74 -2.74 16.13 12.81
N MET A 75 -3.40 15.04 13.20
CA MET A 75 -4.13 14.20 12.24
C MET A 75 -5.37 14.90 11.68
N LYS A 76 -6.11 15.65 12.51
CA LYS A 76 -7.24 16.45 12.06
C LYS A 76 -6.77 17.54 11.08
N ALA A 77 -5.71 18.26 11.41
CA ALA A 77 -5.15 19.28 10.53
C ALA A 77 -4.66 18.71 9.20
N ALA A 78 -4.05 17.53 9.21
CA ALA A 78 -3.65 16.84 7.98
C ALA A 78 -4.85 16.53 7.07
N GLY A 79 -5.95 16.04 7.63
CA GLY A 79 -7.19 15.80 6.90
C GLY A 79 -7.82 17.07 6.37
N GLU A 80 -7.87 18.14 7.16
CA GLU A 80 -8.36 19.47 6.74
C GLU A 80 -7.48 20.05 5.62
N GLY A 81 -6.18 19.76 5.64
CA GLY A 81 -5.23 20.11 4.58
C GLY A 81 -5.31 19.23 3.33
N GLY A 82 -6.24 18.29 3.27
CA GLY A 82 -6.51 17.47 2.08
C GLY A 82 -5.91 16.06 2.10
N LEU A 83 -5.34 15.60 3.22
CA LEU A 83 -4.83 14.23 3.29
C LEU A 83 -5.98 13.23 3.22
N VAL A 84 -5.95 12.40 2.19
CA VAL A 84 -6.84 11.25 1.99
C VAL A 84 -5.98 9.99 1.96
N TRP A 85 -6.45 8.93 2.58
CA TRP A 85 -5.74 7.65 2.60
C TRP A 85 -5.90 6.92 1.27
N ASP A 86 -5.00 7.21 0.34
CA ASP A 86 -4.72 6.41 -0.82
C ASP A 86 -3.45 5.55 -0.58
N GLU A 87 -3.07 4.75 -1.56
CA GLU A 87 -1.88 3.89 -1.41
C GLU A 87 -0.60 4.69 -1.16
N THR A 88 -0.41 5.79 -1.88
CA THR A 88 0.78 6.63 -1.76
C THR A 88 0.85 7.28 -0.38
N ALA A 89 -0.25 7.89 0.06
CA ALA A 89 -0.32 8.54 1.36
C ALA A 89 -0.12 7.52 2.51
N LEU A 90 -0.72 6.34 2.39
CA LEU A 90 -0.57 5.29 3.39
C LEU A 90 0.86 4.74 3.42
N ARG A 91 1.47 4.55 2.26
CA ARG A 91 2.87 4.11 2.16
C ARG A 91 3.81 5.09 2.85
N ASP A 92 3.69 6.38 2.54
CA ASP A 92 4.50 7.43 3.18
C ASP A 92 4.31 7.46 4.69
N TYR A 93 3.05 7.34 5.14
CA TYR A 93 2.73 7.34 6.57
C TYR A 93 3.29 6.10 7.29
N LEU A 94 3.18 4.94 6.68
CA LEU A 94 3.71 3.70 7.26
C LEU A 94 5.24 3.70 7.33
N HIS A 95 5.92 4.32 6.38
CA HIS A 95 7.38 4.47 6.43
C HIS A 95 7.84 5.36 7.58
N ASN A 96 7.14 6.48 7.78
CA ASN A 96 7.50 7.47 8.79
C ASN A 96 6.26 8.22 9.29
N PRO A 97 5.52 7.64 10.26
CA PRO A 97 4.28 8.23 10.74
C PRO A 97 4.44 9.68 11.22
N LYS A 98 5.45 9.95 12.05
CA LYS A 98 5.69 11.29 12.60
C LYS A 98 6.17 12.30 11.56
N GLY A 99 6.87 11.83 10.54
CA GLY A 99 7.32 12.68 9.43
C GLY A 99 6.16 13.07 8.51
N LYS A 100 5.25 12.14 8.22
CA LYS A 100 4.09 12.38 7.36
C LYS A 100 3.01 13.21 8.04
N VAL A 101 2.71 12.90 9.31
CA VAL A 101 1.70 13.62 10.10
C VAL A 101 2.33 14.12 11.40
N LYS A 102 2.70 15.38 11.43
CA LYS A 102 3.24 16.00 12.62
C LYS A 102 2.20 15.99 13.75
N GLY A 103 2.63 15.58 14.94
CA GLY A 103 1.73 15.49 16.09
C GLY A 103 0.76 14.30 16.03
N THR A 104 1.02 13.30 15.19
CA THR A 104 0.30 12.02 15.30
C THR A 104 0.52 11.41 16.67
N LYS A 105 -0.55 10.89 17.28
CA LYS A 105 -0.45 10.17 18.55
C LYS A 105 -0.16 8.67 18.41
N MET A 106 -0.05 8.19 17.16
CA MET A 106 0.31 6.80 16.89
C MET A 106 1.78 6.55 17.29
N ALA A 107 1.96 5.78 18.36
CA ALA A 107 3.27 5.43 18.89
C ALA A 107 3.87 4.23 18.11
N PHE A 108 4.16 4.43 16.83
CA PHE A 108 4.69 3.42 15.93
C PHE A 108 5.85 4.00 15.12
N VAL A 109 6.96 3.28 15.07
CA VAL A 109 8.19 3.76 14.41
C VAL A 109 8.15 3.65 12.89
N GLY A 110 7.19 2.94 12.37
CA GLY A 110 7.03 2.70 10.94
C GLY A 110 7.53 1.32 10.48
N VAL A 111 7.18 1.00 9.25
CA VAL A 111 7.64 -0.18 8.52
C VAL A 111 8.72 0.28 7.54
N LYS A 112 9.89 -0.36 7.54
CA LYS A 112 11.02 0.05 6.69
C LYS A 112 11.13 -0.74 5.40
N ASP A 113 10.54 -1.92 5.37
CA ASP A 113 10.53 -2.80 4.20
C ASP A 113 9.36 -2.46 3.28
N ASP A 114 9.66 -2.10 2.04
CA ASP A 114 8.65 -1.72 1.03
C ASP A 114 7.72 -2.88 0.67
N GLN A 115 8.22 -4.11 0.68
CA GLN A 115 7.41 -5.28 0.38
C GLN A 115 6.43 -5.58 1.52
N GLU A 116 6.85 -5.43 2.77
CA GLU A 116 5.93 -5.52 3.91
C GLU A 116 4.80 -4.49 3.79
N ILE A 117 5.11 -3.25 3.40
CA ILE A 117 4.09 -2.21 3.19
C ILE A 117 3.17 -2.60 2.04
N THR A 118 3.71 -3.07 0.92
CA THR A 118 2.92 -3.50 -0.24
C THR A 118 1.96 -4.63 0.14
N ASN A 119 2.42 -5.60 0.89
CA ASN A 119 1.60 -6.71 1.38
C ASN A 119 0.52 -6.25 2.37
N LEU A 120 0.88 -5.35 3.28
CA LEU A 120 -0.07 -4.77 4.24
C LEU A 120 -1.18 -3.97 3.52
N ILE A 121 -0.83 -3.21 2.50
CA ILE A 121 -1.80 -2.49 1.66
C ILE A 121 -2.76 -3.48 0.98
N ALA A 122 -2.25 -4.56 0.41
CA ALA A 122 -3.08 -5.61 -0.19
C ALA A 122 -4.05 -6.23 0.83
N TYR A 123 -3.59 -6.48 2.04
CA TYR A 123 -4.44 -6.96 3.13
C TYR A 123 -5.55 -5.97 3.50
N LEU A 124 -5.22 -4.71 3.71
CA LEU A 124 -6.18 -3.67 4.10
C LEU A 124 -7.21 -3.37 3.01
N LYS A 125 -6.85 -3.50 1.74
CA LYS A 125 -7.78 -3.33 0.61
C LYS A 125 -8.94 -4.31 0.64
N GLN A 126 -8.79 -5.48 1.22
CA GLN A 126 -9.87 -6.45 1.35
C GLN A 126 -11.05 -5.92 2.18
N TYR A 127 -10.79 -4.95 3.06
CA TYR A 127 -11.76 -4.31 3.95
C TYR A 127 -12.16 -2.90 3.52
N SER A 128 -11.79 -2.51 2.31
CA SER A 128 -12.11 -1.20 1.72
C SER A 128 -12.90 -1.43 0.44
N LYS A 129 -14.20 -1.26 0.51
CA LYS A 129 -15.12 -1.41 -0.62
C LYS A 129 -15.37 -0.05 -1.24
#